data_df475d5c0b737df6eef9f19c66890872
#
_entry.id   df475d5c0b737df6eef9f19c66890872
#
_cell.length_a   1.000
_cell.length_b   1.000
_cell.length_c   1.000
_cell.angle_alpha   90.00
_cell.angle_beta   90.00
_cell.angle_gamma   90.00
#
_symmetry.space_group_name_H-M   'P 1'
#
loop_
_entity.id
_entity.type
_entity.pdbx_description
1 polymer ?
#
loop_
_entity_poly.entity_id
_entity_poly.type
_entity_poly.pdbx_seq_one_letter_code
_entity_poly.pdbx_strand_id
1 'polypeptide(L)'
;MIFEKTNLFMKNIRNFSIIAHIDHGKSTLSDRLIQTCGGLSDREMEAQVLDSMDLERERGITIKAQSVTLNYQAKDGETYQLNFIDTPGHVDFSYEVSRSLAACEGALLVVDAGQGVEAQTLANCYTAIEMDLEVVPILNKIDLPAADPERVAEEIEDIVGIDAMEAVRCSAKTGVGIEDVLEEIVAKIPAPEGDPEAPLQALIIDSWFDNYLGVVSLVRIKNGVLRKGDKIKVMSTGQAYNVDRLGIFTPKQVDTTVLNTGEVGWVVCAIKDILGAPVGDTLTHQHNPASHVLPGFKKVKPQVYAGLFPVSSDDYEAFRDALGKLSLNDASLFYEPENSTALGFGFRCGFLGLLHMEIIQERLEREYDLDLITTAPTVIYEVEMTNGEVVYVDSPSKLPPLNNIAEIREPIAECNMLVPQEFLGNVITLCVEKRGVQTNMVYHGNQIALTYEIPMGEVVLDFFDRLKSTSRGYASLDYGFKRFQAADMVRVDIMINGDRVDALALIVHKDNAPYRGRELVEKMRELIPRQQFDIAIQAAIGNHIIARSTVKQLRKNVLAKCYGGDVSRKKKLLQKQKE
;
A
#
# COMPACT_ATOMS: atom_id res chain seq x y z
N MET A 1 3.41 -4.56 -47.28
CA MET A 1 4.28 -3.41 -46.88
C MET A 1 3.88 -2.72 -45.60
N ILE A 2 2.59 -2.33 -45.38
CA ILE A 2 2.15 -1.76 -44.09
C ILE A 2 2.05 -2.85 -43.02
N PHE A 3 1.51 -4.02 -43.33
CA PHE A 3 1.42 -5.20 -42.46
C PHE A 3 2.77 -5.72 -41.95
N GLU A 4 3.75 -5.79 -42.82
CA GLU A 4 5.10 -6.23 -42.42
C GLU A 4 5.79 -5.21 -41.52
N LYS A 5 5.57 -3.91 -41.73
CA LYS A 5 6.14 -2.85 -40.89
C LYS A 5 5.51 -2.82 -39.48
N THR A 6 4.21 -3.09 -39.34
CA THR A 6 3.54 -3.08 -38.03
C THR A 6 3.90 -4.30 -37.21
N ASN A 7 3.98 -5.48 -37.79
CA ASN A 7 4.49 -6.69 -37.15
C ASN A 7 5.98 -6.58 -36.77
N LEU A 8 6.79 -5.90 -37.60
CA LEU A 8 8.20 -5.65 -37.30
C LEU A 8 8.34 -4.70 -36.10
N PHE A 9 7.45 -3.71 -35.98
CA PHE A 9 7.48 -2.75 -34.89
C PHE A 9 7.16 -3.40 -33.54
N MET A 10 6.13 -4.26 -33.44
CA MET A 10 5.80 -4.96 -32.20
C MET A 10 6.90 -5.90 -31.71
N LYS A 11 7.66 -6.51 -32.63
CA LYS A 11 8.81 -7.38 -32.27
C LYS A 11 9.87 -6.66 -31.43
N ASN A 12 10.00 -5.36 -31.62
CA ASN A 12 10.99 -4.54 -30.96
C ASN A 12 10.45 -3.81 -29.73
N ILE A 13 9.23 -4.16 -29.24
CA ILE A 13 8.69 -3.64 -27.98
C ILE A 13 8.98 -4.63 -26.85
N ARG A 14 9.35 -4.13 -25.68
CA ARG A 14 9.47 -4.89 -24.44
C ARG A 14 8.73 -4.15 -23.32
N ASN A 15 7.69 -4.78 -22.76
CA ASN A 15 6.95 -4.23 -21.63
C ASN A 15 7.29 -5.05 -20.39
N PHE A 16 7.84 -4.41 -19.41
CA PHE A 16 8.27 -5.07 -18.18
C PHE A 16 8.08 -4.20 -16.94
N SER A 17 8.03 -4.86 -15.82
CA SER A 17 8.01 -4.25 -14.49
C SER A 17 9.25 -4.63 -13.70
N ILE A 18 9.55 -3.88 -12.64
CA ILE A 18 10.67 -4.19 -11.75
C ILE A 18 10.09 -4.62 -10.39
N ILE A 19 10.32 -5.86 -10.02
CA ILE A 19 9.97 -6.45 -8.73
C ILE A 19 11.21 -6.41 -7.84
N ALA A 20 11.11 -5.79 -6.68
CA ALA A 20 12.19 -5.74 -5.71
C ALA A 20 11.64 -5.55 -4.30
N HIS A 21 12.38 -6.03 -3.31
CA HIS A 21 12.12 -5.64 -1.93
C HIS A 21 12.54 -4.17 -1.68
N ILE A 22 12.03 -3.58 -0.60
CA ILE A 22 12.46 -2.26 -0.13
C ILE A 22 13.97 -2.27 0.06
N ASP A 23 14.65 -1.22 -0.35
CA ASP A 23 16.12 -1.07 -0.28
C ASP A 23 16.94 -2.02 -1.16
N HIS A 24 16.38 -2.90 -2.00
CA HIS A 24 17.16 -3.70 -2.95
C HIS A 24 17.69 -2.91 -4.15
N GLY A 25 17.35 -1.61 -4.23
CA GLY A 25 17.89 -0.68 -5.22
C GLY A 25 17.06 -0.56 -6.50
N LYS A 26 15.77 -0.81 -6.42
CA LYS A 26 14.80 -0.67 -7.52
C LYS A 26 14.87 0.71 -8.19
N SER A 27 14.61 1.80 -7.44
CA SER A 27 14.60 3.17 -7.98
C SER A 27 15.96 3.58 -8.53
N THR A 28 17.07 3.13 -7.90
CA THR A 28 18.41 3.38 -8.40
C THR A 28 18.68 2.65 -9.73
N LEU A 29 18.16 1.41 -9.89
CA LEU A 29 18.25 0.68 -11.16
C LEU A 29 17.41 1.37 -12.23
N SER A 30 16.19 1.79 -11.91
CA SER A 30 15.31 2.55 -12.81
C SER A 30 16.00 3.82 -13.32
N ASP A 31 16.62 4.61 -12.44
CA ASP A 31 17.40 5.79 -12.81
C ASP A 31 18.53 5.47 -13.79
N ARG A 32 19.24 4.36 -13.55
CA ARG A 32 20.34 3.93 -14.45
C ARG A 32 19.84 3.48 -15.83
N LEU A 33 18.73 2.76 -15.89
CA LEU A 33 18.12 2.38 -17.18
C LEU A 33 17.71 3.63 -17.97
N ILE A 34 17.08 4.62 -17.32
CA ILE A 34 16.70 5.90 -17.92
C ILE A 34 17.93 6.64 -18.44
N GLN A 35 18.98 6.75 -17.63
CA GLN A 35 20.23 7.41 -18.00
C GLN A 35 20.92 6.73 -19.19
N THR A 36 21.07 5.41 -19.13
CA THR A 36 21.77 4.63 -20.18
C THR A 36 21.03 4.69 -21.51
N CYS A 37 19.70 4.69 -21.50
CA CYS A 37 18.89 4.86 -22.71
C CYS A 37 18.74 6.32 -23.17
N GLY A 38 19.35 7.29 -22.48
CA GLY A 38 19.30 8.70 -22.86
C GLY A 38 17.92 9.35 -22.65
N GLY A 39 17.09 8.83 -21.77
CA GLY A 39 15.77 9.37 -21.46
C GLY A 39 15.83 10.77 -20.82
N LEU A 40 16.90 11.06 -20.08
CA LEU A 40 17.22 12.39 -19.51
C LEU A 40 18.70 12.69 -19.71
N SER A 41 19.04 13.96 -19.85
CA SER A 41 20.43 14.42 -19.86
C SER A 41 21.02 14.35 -18.45
N ASP A 42 22.37 14.23 -18.33
CA ASP A 42 23.07 14.19 -17.04
C ASP A 42 22.77 15.40 -16.13
N ARG A 43 22.37 16.53 -16.71
CA ARG A 43 21.99 17.75 -15.96
C ARG A 43 20.57 17.72 -15.44
N GLU A 44 19.71 16.90 -16.04
CA GLU A 44 18.30 16.74 -15.65
C GLU A 44 18.09 15.52 -14.75
N MET A 45 19.12 14.66 -14.62
CA MET A 45 19.07 13.52 -13.72
C MET A 45 19.11 13.97 -12.26
N GLU A 46 18.02 13.72 -11.57
CA GLU A 46 17.92 13.76 -10.10
C GLU A 46 17.88 12.33 -9.58
N ALA A 47 18.15 12.15 -8.30
CA ALA A 47 17.96 10.83 -7.69
C ALA A 47 16.46 10.50 -7.61
N GLN A 48 16.10 9.26 -7.91
CA GLN A 48 14.71 8.78 -7.86
C GLN A 48 13.79 9.58 -8.80
N VAL A 49 14.16 9.67 -10.06
CA VAL A 49 13.43 10.43 -11.10
C VAL A 49 11.96 10.03 -11.22
N LEU A 50 11.65 8.76 -11.00
CA LEU A 50 10.28 8.23 -11.08
C LEU A 50 9.50 8.40 -9.78
N ASP A 51 10.15 8.55 -8.64
CA ASP A 51 9.48 8.84 -7.38
C ASP A 51 9.06 10.33 -7.39
N SER A 52 7.91 10.60 -8.01
CA SER A 52 7.44 11.97 -8.30
C SER A 52 6.85 12.69 -7.09
N MET A 53 6.43 11.93 -6.07
CA MET A 53 5.90 12.48 -4.84
C MET A 53 7.01 12.77 -3.84
N ASP A 54 6.94 13.92 -3.16
CA ASP A 54 7.87 14.23 -2.06
C ASP A 54 7.84 13.14 -0.98
N LEU A 55 6.66 12.56 -0.74
CA LEU A 55 6.44 11.49 0.22
C LEU A 55 7.19 10.19 -0.16
N GLU A 56 7.27 9.84 -1.45
CA GLU A 56 8.06 8.71 -1.95
C GLU A 56 9.54 8.90 -1.66
N ARG A 57 10.06 10.09 -1.94
CA ARG A 57 11.47 10.45 -1.70
C ARG A 57 11.83 10.50 -0.22
N GLU A 58 10.94 11.06 0.62
CA GLU A 58 11.14 11.14 2.07
C GLU A 58 11.15 9.75 2.73
N ARG A 59 10.26 8.86 2.30
CA ARG A 59 10.13 7.51 2.86
C ARG A 59 11.01 6.47 2.19
N GLY A 60 11.61 6.80 1.03
CA GLY A 60 12.45 5.90 0.25
C GLY A 60 11.70 4.70 -0.33
N ILE A 61 10.40 4.86 -0.59
CA ILE A 61 9.54 3.81 -1.14
C ILE A 61 8.75 4.33 -2.33
N THR A 62 8.55 3.52 -3.35
CA THR A 62 7.61 3.80 -4.42
C THR A 62 6.19 3.52 -3.92
N ILE A 63 5.32 4.50 -4.03
CA ILE A 63 3.91 4.42 -3.62
C ILE A 63 3.05 4.14 -4.83
N LYS A 64 3.31 4.87 -5.93
CA LYS A 64 2.52 4.81 -7.15
C LYS A 64 3.34 4.28 -8.31
N ALA A 65 2.74 3.36 -9.08
CA ALA A 65 3.34 2.89 -10.32
C ALA A 65 3.48 4.02 -11.34
N GLN A 66 4.66 4.13 -11.95
CA GLN A 66 4.93 5.06 -13.04
C GLN A 66 5.43 4.32 -14.26
N SER A 67 5.00 4.75 -15.45
CA SER A 67 5.44 4.15 -16.70
C SER A 67 6.43 5.05 -17.42
N VAL A 68 7.44 4.45 -18.04
CA VAL A 68 8.43 5.15 -18.88
C VAL A 68 8.66 4.38 -20.16
N THR A 69 8.70 5.10 -21.26
CA THR A 69 9.06 4.58 -22.57
C THR A 69 10.46 5.07 -22.94
N LEU A 70 11.38 4.14 -23.18
CA LEU A 70 12.76 4.40 -23.54
C LEU A 70 13.09 3.74 -24.88
N ASN A 71 14.05 4.31 -25.63
CA ASN A 71 14.60 3.67 -26.82
C ASN A 71 16.00 3.17 -26.51
N TYR A 72 16.24 1.90 -26.74
CA TYR A 72 17.53 1.25 -26.53
C TYR A 72 18.07 0.68 -27.84
N GLN A 73 19.31 1.04 -28.18
CA GLN A 73 20.03 0.45 -29.29
C GLN A 73 20.78 -0.79 -28.81
N ALA A 74 20.28 -1.97 -29.14
CA ALA A 74 20.86 -3.22 -28.68
C ALA A 74 22.11 -3.61 -29.50
N LYS A 75 22.87 -4.57 -28.97
CA LYS A 75 24.10 -5.08 -29.61
C LYS A 75 23.83 -5.79 -30.93
N ASP A 76 22.59 -6.24 -31.19
CA ASP A 76 22.16 -6.81 -32.49
C ASP A 76 21.99 -5.76 -33.59
N GLY A 77 22.08 -4.47 -33.26
CA GLY A 77 21.96 -3.34 -34.17
C GLY A 77 20.54 -2.84 -34.36
N GLU A 78 19.55 -3.47 -33.74
CA GLU A 78 18.16 -3.04 -33.75
C GLU A 78 17.87 -2.05 -32.61
N THR A 79 16.85 -1.20 -32.79
CA THR A 79 16.36 -0.30 -31.75
C THR A 79 15.11 -0.88 -31.12
N TYR A 80 15.12 -1.06 -29.82
CA TYR A 80 14.00 -1.56 -29.03
C TYR A 80 13.33 -0.44 -28.27
N GLN A 81 12.00 -0.47 -28.25
CA GLN A 81 11.19 0.36 -27.38
C GLN A 81 10.95 -0.38 -26.07
N LEU A 82 11.51 0.13 -25.00
CA LEU A 82 11.40 -0.41 -23.65
C LEU A 82 10.34 0.38 -22.88
N ASN A 83 9.21 -0.25 -22.60
CA ASN A 83 8.19 0.32 -21.75
C ASN A 83 8.32 -0.33 -20.38
N PHE A 84 8.85 0.36 -19.41
CA PHE A 84 8.89 -0.19 -18.07
C PHE A 84 7.92 0.53 -17.12
N ILE A 85 7.34 -0.24 -16.21
CA ILE A 85 6.42 0.23 -15.21
C ILE A 85 7.08 -0.01 -13.85
N ASP A 86 7.42 1.09 -13.17
CA ASP A 86 7.98 1.04 -11.82
C ASP A 86 6.87 0.68 -10.83
N THR A 87 7.08 -0.33 -9.97
CA THR A 87 6.06 -0.85 -9.07
C THR A 87 6.44 -0.65 -7.61
N PRO A 88 5.47 -0.43 -6.71
CA PRO A 88 5.71 -0.47 -5.28
C PRO A 88 6.31 -1.80 -4.83
N GLY A 89 7.16 -1.77 -3.81
CA GLY A 89 7.76 -2.99 -3.22
C GLY A 89 7.07 -3.50 -1.97
N HIS A 90 6.14 -2.75 -1.37
CA HIS A 90 5.53 -3.08 -0.09
C HIS A 90 4.23 -3.89 -0.24
N VAL A 91 3.96 -4.80 0.69
CA VAL A 91 2.76 -5.68 0.68
C VAL A 91 1.44 -4.90 0.63
N ASP A 92 1.35 -3.76 1.29
CA ASP A 92 0.15 -2.91 1.30
C ASP A 92 -0.20 -2.35 -0.09
N PHE A 93 0.73 -2.43 -1.05
CA PHE A 93 0.54 -2.00 -2.44
C PHE A 93 0.48 -3.16 -3.44
N SER A 94 0.23 -4.39 -2.97
CA SER A 94 0.15 -5.58 -3.83
C SER A 94 -0.87 -5.43 -4.98
N TYR A 95 -1.92 -4.65 -4.77
CA TYR A 95 -2.90 -4.33 -5.81
C TYR A 95 -2.30 -3.48 -6.94
N GLU A 96 -1.48 -2.46 -6.61
CA GLU A 96 -0.75 -1.65 -7.60
C GLU A 96 0.24 -2.53 -8.38
N VAL A 97 0.93 -3.44 -7.70
CA VAL A 97 1.84 -4.41 -8.34
C VAL A 97 1.09 -5.27 -9.36
N SER A 98 -0.03 -5.87 -8.96
CA SER A 98 -0.84 -6.71 -9.86
C SER A 98 -1.31 -5.96 -11.12
N ARG A 99 -1.72 -4.68 -10.97
CA ARG A 99 -2.14 -3.85 -12.11
C ARG A 99 -0.99 -3.56 -13.07
N SER A 100 0.15 -3.24 -12.53
CA SER A 100 1.35 -2.95 -13.31
C SER A 100 1.85 -4.17 -14.07
N LEU A 101 1.87 -5.33 -13.41
CA LEU A 101 2.24 -6.60 -14.04
C LEU A 101 1.28 -6.99 -15.17
N ALA A 102 -0.03 -6.74 -15.04
CA ALA A 102 -1.00 -7.02 -16.10
C ALA A 102 -0.78 -6.23 -17.40
N ALA A 103 0.02 -5.18 -17.35
CA ALA A 103 0.41 -4.39 -18.53
C ALA A 103 1.70 -4.88 -19.19
N CYS A 104 2.38 -5.86 -18.60
CA CYS A 104 3.72 -6.32 -18.99
C CYS A 104 3.70 -7.73 -19.58
N GLU A 105 4.77 -8.08 -20.28
CA GLU A 105 5.10 -9.41 -20.75
C GLU A 105 6.22 -10.03 -19.91
N GLY A 106 6.90 -9.25 -19.08
CA GLY A 106 7.94 -9.76 -18.19
C GLY A 106 8.17 -8.90 -16.96
N ALA A 107 8.97 -9.42 -16.02
CA ALA A 107 9.36 -8.75 -14.81
C ALA A 107 10.85 -8.97 -14.50
N LEU A 108 11.54 -7.90 -14.07
CA LEU A 108 12.89 -8.01 -13.52
C LEU A 108 12.78 -8.29 -12.02
N LEU A 109 13.28 -9.42 -11.58
CA LEU A 109 13.39 -9.78 -10.16
C LEU A 109 14.73 -9.28 -9.62
N VAL A 110 14.74 -8.11 -8.97
CA VAL A 110 15.96 -7.48 -8.46
C VAL A 110 16.18 -7.89 -7.01
N VAL A 111 17.28 -8.59 -6.76
CA VAL A 111 17.66 -9.09 -5.45
C VAL A 111 19.01 -8.48 -5.04
N ASP A 112 19.10 -8.02 -3.79
CA ASP A 112 20.36 -7.55 -3.19
C ASP A 112 21.31 -8.74 -2.99
N ALA A 113 22.49 -8.70 -3.61
CA ALA A 113 23.50 -9.75 -3.51
C ALA A 113 24.07 -9.98 -2.09
N GLY A 114 23.82 -9.06 -1.17
CA GLY A 114 24.23 -9.21 0.23
C GLY A 114 23.10 -9.74 1.13
N GLN A 115 21.87 -9.24 0.92
CA GLN A 115 20.72 -9.60 1.75
C GLN A 115 20.03 -10.91 1.32
N GLY A 116 19.90 -11.15 0.01
CA GLY A 116 19.23 -12.33 -0.53
C GLY A 116 17.72 -12.15 -0.74
N VAL A 117 16.99 -13.27 -0.79
CA VAL A 117 15.54 -13.29 -1.06
C VAL A 117 14.75 -12.88 0.17
N GLU A 118 13.74 -12.02 -0.01
CA GLU A 118 12.83 -11.55 1.02
C GLU A 118 11.37 -11.99 0.72
N ALA A 119 10.51 -12.11 1.75
CA ALA A 119 9.14 -12.63 1.61
C ALA A 119 8.29 -11.85 0.59
N GLN A 120 8.40 -10.52 0.58
CA GLN A 120 7.66 -9.68 -0.38
C GLN A 120 8.13 -9.86 -1.81
N THR A 121 9.44 -10.07 -2.02
CA THR A 121 10.00 -10.39 -3.33
C THR A 121 9.41 -11.69 -3.86
N LEU A 122 9.33 -12.69 -2.98
CA LEU A 122 8.75 -14.00 -3.28
C LEU A 122 7.26 -13.88 -3.65
N ALA A 123 6.46 -13.18 -2.86
CA ALA A 123 5.02 -12.99 -3.11
C ALA A 123 4.76 -12.29 -4.45
N ASN A 124 5.50 -11.21 -4.75
CA ASN A 124 5.38 -10.48 -6.01
C ASN A 124 5.85 -11.33 -7.21
N CYS A 125 6.89 -12.14 -7.02
CA CYS A 125 7.39 -13.06 -8.05
C CYS A 125 6.34 -14.14 -8.39
N TYR A 126 5.71 -14.74 -7.39
CA TYR A 126 4.62 -15.69 -7.63
C TYR A 126 3.44 -15.04 -8.35
N THR A 127 3.10 -13.79 -8.02
CA THR A 127 2.06 -13.04 -8.74
C THR A 127 2.42 -12.88 -10.22
N ALA A 128 3.70 -12.61 -10.55
CA ALA A 128 4.17 -12.51 -11.93
C ALA A 128 4.09 -13.87 -12.65
N ILE A 129 4.51 -14.94 -11.99
CA ILE A 129 4.46 -16.32 -12.54
C ILE A 129 2.99 -16.76 -12.76
N GLU A 130 2.07 -16.48 -11.85
CA GLU A 130 0.65 -16.76 -12.00
C GLU A 130 0.00 -16.01 -13.18
N MET A 131 0.57 -14.87 -13.57
CA MET A 131 0.17 -14.09 -14.73
C MET A 131 0.86 -14.52 -16.03
N ASP A 132 1.65 -15.59 -16.00
CA ASP A 132 2.42 -16.12 -17.15
C ASP A 132 3.46 -15.13 -17.70
N LEU A 133 4.07 -14.32 -16.82
CA LEU A 133 5.12 -13.37 -17.19
C LEU A 133 6.50 -14.03 -17.14
N GLU A 134 7.37 -13.63 -18.05
CA GLU A 134 8.78 -14.01 -18.00
C GLU A 134 9.49 -13.28 -16.87
N VAL A 135 10.06 -14.01 -15.92
CA VAL A 135 10.77 -13.44 -14.77
C VAL A 135 12.26 -13.55 -14.96
N VAL A 136 12.94 -12.40 -15.00
CA VAL A 136 14.38 -12.29 -15.23
C VAL A 136 15.07 -11.89 -13.93
N PRO A 137 15.86 -12.79 -13.30
CA PRO A 137 16.57 -12.48 -12.06
C PRO A 137 17.79 -11.57 -12.31
N ILE A 138 17.95 -10.56 -11.45
CA ILE A 138 19.04 -9.59 -11.45
C ILE A 138 19.64 -9.49 -10.06
N LEU A 139 20.95 -9.75 -9.92
CA LEU A 139 21.67 -9.62 -8.67
C LEU A 139 22.31 -8.24 -8.58
N ASN A 140 21.73 -7.38 -7.74
CA ASN A 140 22.16 -5.99 -7.58
C ASN A 140 23.10 -5.83 -6.37
N LYS A 141 23.77 -4.67 -6.32
CA LYS A 141 24.68 -4.26 -5.23
C LYS A 141 25.92 -5.14 -5.10
N ILE A 142 26.43 -5.67 -6.19
CA ILE A 142 27.68 -6.47 -6.20
C ILE A 142 28.93 -5.68 -5.75
N ASP A 143 28.82 -4.37 -5.64
CA ASP A 143 29.86 -3.45 -5.14
C ASP A 143 30.02 -3.49 -3.61
N LEU A 144 29.08 -4.08 -2.89
CA LEU A 144 29.13 -4.14 -1.43
C LEU A 144 30.09 -5.26 -0.96
N PRO A 145 30.86 -5.03 0.14
CA PRO A 145 31.75 -6.05 0.69
C PRO A 145 31.05 -7.33 1.18
N ALA A 146 29.77 -7.24 1.50
CA ALA A 146 28.96 -8.37 1.95
C ALA A 146 28.25 -9.09 0.79
N ALA A 147 28.45 -8.67 -0.46
CA ALA A 147 27.81 -9.29 -1.61
C ALA A 147 28.37 -10.71 -1.84
N ASP A 148 27.44 -11.66 -1.99
CA ASP A 148 27.71 -13.05 -2.32
C ASP A 148 26.70 -13.51 -3.40
N PRO A 149 26.97 -13.15 -4.68
CA PRO A 149 26.05 -13.44 -5.77
C PRO A 149 25.77 -14.93 -5.99
N GLU A 150 26.76 -15.81 -5.74
CA GLU A 150 26.60 -17.25 -5.89
C GLU A 150 25.57 -17.79 -4.88
N ARG A 151 25.74 -17.45 -3.62
CA ARG A 151 24.79 -17.83 -2.56
C ARG A 151 23.37 -17.32 -2.83
N VAL A 152 23.25 -16.08 -3.28
CA VAL A 152 21.93 -15.48 -3.55
C VAL A 152 21.28 -16.10 -4.80
N ALA A 153 22.06 -16.50 -5.81
CA ALA A 153 21.54 -17.25 -6.97
C ALA A 153 20.99 -18.62 -6.51
N GLU A 154 21.73 -19.36 -5.66
CA GLU A 154 21.24 -20.62 -5.08
C GLU A 154 19.96 -20.40 -4.24
N GLU A 155 19.88 -19.32 -3.44
CA GLU A 155 18.68 -18.98 -2.69
C GLU A 155 17.45 -18.71 -3.61
N ILE A 156 17.64 -18.04 -4.74
CA ILE A 156 16.58 -17.80 -5.72
C ILE A 156 16.08 -19.12 -6.31
N GLU A 157 16.99 -20.03 -6.68
CA GLU A 157 16.61 -21.35 -7.19
C GLU A 157 15.86 -22.19 -6.15
N ASP A 158 16.37 -22.22 -4.91
CA ASP A 158 15.80 -23.04 -3.83
C ASP A 158 14.45 -22.52 -3.32
N ILE A 159 14.29 -21.20 -3.24
CA ILE A 159 13.11 -20.58 -2.61
C ILE A 159 12.06 -20.21 -3.67
N VAL A 160 12.47 -19.64 -4.79
CA VAL A 160 11.57 -19.15 -5.85
C VAL A 160 11.30 -20.22 -6.90
N GLY A 161 12.31 -21.05 -7.18
CA GLY A 161 12.21 -22.13 -8.16
C GLY A 161 12.50 -21.70 -9.61
N ILE A 162 13.19 -20.57 -9.82
CA ILE A 162 13.64 -20.09 -11.14
C ILE A 162 15.15 -20.19 -11.25
N ASP A 163 15.66 -20.48 -12.47
CA ASP A 163 17.10 -20.54 -12.74
C ASP A 163 17.73 -19.15 -12.57
N ALA A 164 18.69 -19.03 -11.67
CA ALA A 164 19.38 -17.79 -11.34
C ALA A 164 20.92 -17.89 -11.37
N MET A 165 21.48 -19.06 -11.72
CA MET A 165 22.94 -19.22 -11.74
C MET A 165 23.62 -18.33 -12.79
N GLU A 166 22.95 -18.07 -13.90
CA GLU A 166 23.39 -17.16 -14.95
C GLU A 166 22.77 -15.76 -14.84
N ALA A 167 22.15 -15.42 -13.69
CA ALA A 167 21.54 -14.11 -13.47
C ALA A 167 22.55 -12.97 -13.66
N VAL A 168 22.09 -11.87 -14.27
CA VAL A 168 22.94 -10.69 -14.48
C VAL A 168 23.33 -10.09 -13.15
N ARG A 169 24.64 -9.85 -13.00
CA ARG A 169 25.25 -9.24 -11.82
C ARG A 169 25.51 -7.76 -12.09
N CYS A 170 24.91 -6.89 -11.31
CA CYS A 170 25.05 -5.45 -11.52
C CYS A 170 25.22 -4.67 -10.22
N SER A 171 25.65 -3.44 -10.36
CA SER A 171 25.58 -2.41 -9.34
C SER A 171 24.92 -1.17 -9.93
N ALA A 172 23.66 -0.96 -9.59
CA ALA A 172 22.93 0.24 -9.98
C ALA A 172 23.63 1.52 -9.49
N LYS A 173 24.28 1.48 -8.32
CA LYS A 173 25.02 2.60 -7.76
C LYS A 173 26.23 2.99 -8.60
N THR A 174 27.04 2.03 -9.03
CA THR A 174 28.29 2.28 -9.79
C THR A 174 28.10 2.25 -11.31
N GLY A 175 26.97 1.73 -11.79
CA GLY A 175 26.68 1.58 -13.22
C GLY A 175 27.24 0.30 -13.85
N VAL A 176 27.90 -0.56 -13.07
CA VAL A 176 28.45 -1.82 -13.57
C VAL A 176 27.33 -2.79 -13.92
N GLY A 177 27.42 -3.45 -15.10
CA GLY A 177 26.48 -4.47 -15.56
C GLY A 177 25.12 -3.94 -16.07
N ILE A 178 24.90 -2.63 -16.16
CA ILE A 178 23.60 -2.07 -16.60
C ILE A 178 23.33 -2.37 -18.08
N GLU A 179 24.33 -2.31 -18.95
CA GLU A 179 24.16 -2.70 -20.35
C GLU A 179 23.80 -4.18 -20.50
N ASP A 180 24.35 -5.05 -19.64
CA ASP A 180 24.02 -6.47 -19.66
C ASP A 180 22.59 -6.71 -19.18
N VAL A 181 22.09 -5.92 -18.21
CA VAL A 181 20.65 -5.92 -17.83
C VAL A 181 19.76 -5.54 -19.02
N LEU A 182 20.13 -4.51 -19.79
CA LEU A 182 19.37 -4.09 -20.98
C LEU A 182 19.36 -5.16 -22.08
N GLU A 183 20.49 -5.80 -22.32
CA GLU A 183 20.57 -6.91 -23.28
C GLU A 183 19.75 -8.12 -22.83
N GLU A 184 19.76 -8.43 -21.54
CA GLU A 184 18.95 -9.53 -20.99
C GLU A 184 17.44 -9.25 -21.12
N ILE A 185 17.02 -8.00 -20.91
CA ILE A 185 15.63 -7.57 -21.16
C ILE A 185 15.24 -7.84 -22.62
N VAL A 186 16.10 -7.44 -23.56
CA VAL A 186 15.84 -7.64 -25.00
C VAL A 186 15.79 -9.13 -25.36
N ALA A 187 16.67 -9.94 -24.76
CA ALA A 187 16.80 -11.37 -25.08
C ALA A 187 15.70 -12.23 -24.45
N LYS A 188 15.35 -11.99 -23.20
CA LYS A 188 14.46 -12.85 -22.40
C LYS A 188 12.99 -12.43 -22.44
N ILE A 189 12.71 -11.14 -22.32
CA ILE A 189 11.32 -10.67 -22.27
C ILE A 189 10.69 -10.76 -23.66
N PRO A 190 9.56 -11.46 -23.83
CA PRO A 190 8.91 -11.60 -25.12
C PRO A 190 8.33 -10.27 -25.62
N ALA A 191 8.18 -10.17 -26.94
CA ALA A 191 7.46 -9.08 -27.54
C ALA A 191 5.95 -9.18 -27.21
N PRO A 192 5.23 -8.05 -27.13
CA PRO A 192 3.80 -8.07 -26.89
C PRO A 192 3.04 -8.77 -28.02
N GLU A 193 1.99 -9.48 -27.65
CA GLU A 193 1.05 -10.09 -28.59
C GLU A 193 -0.18 -9.20 -28.80
N GLY A 194 -0.72 -9.18 -30.03
CA GLY A 194 -1.92 -8.46 -30.37
C GLY A 194 -2.12 -8.32 -31.87
N ASP A 195 -3.33 -7.92 -32.30
CA ASP A 195 -3.69 -7.69 -33.69
C ASP A 195 -4.00 -6.20 -33.93
N PRO A 196 -3.16 -5.49 -34.72
CA PRO A 196 -3.37 -4.08 -35.02
C PRO A 196 -4.63 -3.80 -35.85
N GLU A 197 -5.14 -4.78 -36.59
CA GLU A 197 -6.32 -4.64 -37.45
C GLU A 197 -7.62 -5.02 -36.72
N ALA A 198 -7.52 -5.63 -35.54
CA ALA A 198 -8.67 -5.96 -34.72
C ALA A 198 -9.34 -4.69 -34.15
N PRO A 199 -10.61 -4.78 -33.70
CA PRO A 199 -11.23 -3.72 -32.92
C PRO A 199 -10.39 -3.31 -31.72
N LEU A 200 -10.32 -2.00 -31.44
CA LEU A 200 -9.56 -1.47 -30.33
C LEU A 200 -9.96 -2.13 -29.00
N GLN A 201 -8.96 -2.62 -28.29
CA GLN A 201 -9.02 -3.03 -26.89
C GLN A 201 -7.84 -2.42 -26.14
N ALA A 202 -8.12 -1.41 -25.32
CA ALA A 202 -7.12 -0.80 -24.46
C ALA A 202 -7.53 -1.00 -23.00
N LEU A 203 -6.63 -1.56 -22.20
CA LEU A 203 -6.84 -1.75 -20.76
C LEU A 203 -6.45 -0.49 -20.01
N ILE A 204 -7.34 0.04 -19.19
CA ILE A 204 -7.02 1.13 -18.25
C ILE A 204 -6.25 0.54 -17.07
N ILE A 205 -4.95 0.87 -16.98
CA ILE A 205 -4.07 0.38 -15.92
C ILE A 205 -4.18 1.26 -14.67
N ASP A 206 -4.20 2.57 -14.90
CA ASP A 206 -4.25 3.59 -13.86
C ASP A 206 -5.01 4.83 -14.34
N SER A 207 -5.51 5.66 -13.41
CA SER A 207 -6.14 6.92 -13.72
C SER A 207 -5.89 7.93 -12.60
N TRP A 208 -5.76 9.20 -12.96
CA TRP A 208 -5.64 10.30 -11.99
C TRP A 208 -6.40 11.52 -12.47
N PHE A 209 -6.69 12.41 -11.54
CA PHE A 209 -7.35 13.67 -11.85
C PHE A 209 -6.32 14.80 -11.97
N ASP A 210 -6.30 15.44 -13.13
CA ASP A 210 -5.54 16.66 -13.37
C ASP A 210 -6.50 17.86 -13.39
N ASN A 211 -6.14 18.93 -12.68
CA ASN A 211 -7.04 20.09 -12.54
C ASN A 211 -7.33 20.82 -13.88
N TYR A 212 -6.45 20.64 -14.88
CA TYR A 212 -6.56 21.28 -16.20
C TYR A 212 -7.10 20.33 -17.28
N LEU A 213 -6.71 19.05 -17.20
CA LEU A 213 -7.02 18.04 -18.23
C LEU A 213 -8.23 17.18 -17.88
N GLY A 214 -8.68 17.19 -16.62
CA GLY A 214 -9.68 16.27 -16.10
C GLY A 214 -9.08 14.89 -15.80
N VAL A 215 -9.81 13.82 -16.09
CA VAL A 215 -9.31 12.46 -15.90
C VAL A 215 -8.29 12.13 -16.99
N VAL A 216 -7.09 11.74 -16.56
CA VAL A 216 -6.02 11.17 -17.39
C VAL A 216 -5.93 9.69 -17.09
N SER A 217 -5.99 8.85 -18.10
CA SER A 217 -5.89 7.39 -17.95
C SER A 217 -4.61 6.85 -18.58
N LEU A 218 -3.88 6.01 -17.86
CA LEU A 218 -2.78 5.21 -18.37
C LEU A 218 -3.36 3.94 -18.98
N VAL A 219 -3.05 3.68 -20.25
CA VAL A 219 -3.65 2.57 -20.99
C VAL A 219 -2.58 1.70 -21.64
N ARG A 220 -2.87 0.41 -21.71
CA ARG A 220 -2.13 -0.59 -22.48
C ARG A 220 -2.96 -1.00 -23.71
N ILE A 221 -2.45 -0.77 -24.92
CA ILE A 221 -3.12 -1.19 -26.14
C ILE A 221 -2.87 -2.69 -26.38
N LYS A 222 -3.90 -3.50 -26.23
CA LYS A 222 -3.81 -4.96 -26.50
C LYS A 222 -4.10 -5.26 -27.96
N ASN A 223 -5.15 -4.69 -28.54
CA ASN A 223 -5.52 -4.86 -29.94
C ASN A 223 -5.92 -3.52 -30.56
N GLY A 224 -5.77 -3.42 -31.86
CA GLY A 224 -6.14 -2.20 -32.61
C GLY A 224 -5.17 -1.05 -32.37
N VAL A 225 -5.58 0.13 -32.75
CA VAL A 225 -4.78 1.36 -32.68
C VAL A 225 -5.66 2.49 -32.16
N LEU A 226 -5.14 3.30 -31.25
CA LEU A 226 -5.82 4.47 -30.69
C LEU A 226 -5.21 5.75 -31.27
N ARG A 227 -6.03 6.65 -31.80
CA ARG A 227 -5.60 7.92 -32.41
C ARG A 227 -6.25 9.13 -31.75
N LYS A 228 -5.56 10.25 -31.82
CA LYS A 228 -6.14 11.54 -31.45
C LYS A 228 -7.36 11.83 -32.33
N GLY A 229 -8.48 12.22 -31.67
CA GLY A 229 -9.75 12.48 -32.33
C GLY A 229 -10.67 11.27 -32.45
N ASP A 230 -10.20 10.07 -32.10
CA ASP A 230 -11.05 8.88 -32.09
C ASP A 230 -12.20 9.03 -31.08
N LYS A 231 -13.34 8.45 -31.43
CA LYS A 231 -14.47 8.35 -30.53
C LYS A 231 -14.47 6.98 -29.87
N ILE A 232 -14.15 6.97 -28.59
CA ILE A 232 -14.04 5.76 -27.79
C ILE A 232 -15.27 5.56 -26.91
N LYS A 233 -15.44 4.34 -26.45
CA LYS A 233 -16.46 3.92 -25.49
C LYS A 233 -15.78 3.17 -24.35
N VAL A 234 -16.14 3.52 -23.12
CA VAL A 234 -15.80 2.76 -21.91
C VAL A 234 -16.77 1.60 -21.80
N MET A 235 -16.28 0.36 -21.77
CA MET A 235 -17.16 -0.80 -21.98
C MET A 235 -18.09 -1.07 -20.78
N SER A 236 -17.67 -0.84 -19.54
CA SER A 236 -18.51 -1.06 -18.37
C SER A 236 -19.61 -0.01 -18.21
N THR A 237 -19.28 1.27 -18.41
CA THR A 237 -20.24 2.38 -18.25
C THR A 237 -21.08 2.62 -19.48
N GLY A 238 -20.62 2.17 -20.65
CA GLY A 238 -21.26 2.40 -21.93
C GLY A 238 -21.15 3.84 -22.45
N GLN A 239 -20.49 4.72 -21.71
CA GLN A 239 -20.31 6.13 -22.08
C GLN A 239 -19.26 6.29 -23.17
N ALA A 240 -19.47 7.26 -24.05
CA ALA A 240 -18.57 7.55 -25.16
C ALA A 240 -17.93 8.92 -25.01
N TYR A 241 -16.63 8.99 -25.34
CA TYR A 241 -15.82 10.19 -25.23
C TYR A 241 -14.96 10.36 -26.49
N ASN A 242 -14.50 11.59 -26.74
CA ASN A 242 -13.52 11.87 -27.78
C ASN A 242 -12.13 11.89 -27.17
N VAL A 243 -11.14 11.35 -27.87
CA VAL A 243 -9.73 11.41 -27.48
C VAL A 243 -9.19 12.80 -27.84
N ASP A 244 -9.00 13.64 -26.84
CA ASP A 244 -8.48 15.01 -27.04
C ASP A 244 -6.96 15.01 -27.17
N ARG A 245 -6.28 14.28 -26.27
CA ARG A 245 -4.82 14.14 -26.25
C ARG A 245 -4.45 12.71 -25.90
N LEU A 246 -3.32 12.26 -26.39
CA LEU A 246 -2.66 11.02 -25.99
C LEU A 246 -1.15 11.15 -26.12
N GLY A 247 -0.41 10.30 -25.44
CA GLY A 247 1.04 10.35 -25.48
C GLY A 247 1.70 9.27 -24.62
N ILE A 248 3.00 9.43 -24.45
CA ILE A 248 3.87 8.55 -23.67
C ILE A 248 4.65 9.35 -22.63
N PHE A 249 5.25 8.67 -21.65
CA PHE A 249 6.17 9.26 -20.70
C PHE A 249 7.62 8.86 -21.06
N THR A 250 8.53 9.85 -21.21
CA THR A 250 9.93 9.64 -21.62
C THR A 250 11.01 10.30 -20.73
N PRO A 251 11.06 10.27 -19.43
CA PRO A 251 10.09 10.26 -18.34
C PRO A 251 9.10 11.43 -18.35
N LYS A 252 9.42 12.52 -19.10
CA LYS A 252 8.50 13.66 -19.25
C LYS A 252 7.33 13.27 -20.14
N GLN A 253 6.19 13.86 -19.88
CA GLN A 253 4.99 13.68 -20.69
C GLN A 253 5.20 14.23 -22.10
N VAL A 254 5.07 13.39 -23.12
CA VAL A 254 5.23 13.74 -24.53
C VAL A 254 3.97 13.37 -25.29
N ASP A 255 3.38 14.37 -25.99
CA ASP A 255 2.22 14.16 -26.83
C ASP A 255 2.60 13.34 -28.07
N THR A 256 1.73 12.40 -28.43
CA THR A 256 1.78 11.67 -29.71
C THR A 256 0.47 11.82 -30.45
N THR A 257 0.38 11.32 -31.68
CA THR A 257 -0.86 11.30 -32.45
C THR A 257 -1.50 9.92 -32.48
N VAL A 258 -0.77 8.90 -32.05
CA VAL A 258 -1.17 7.49 -32.13
C VAL A 258 -0.51 6.67 -31.03
N LEU A 259 -1.25 5.70 -30.51
CA LEU A 259 -0.75 4.59 -29.71
C LEU A 259 -1.08 3.30 -30.45
N ASN A 260 -0.06 2.52 -30.75
CA ASN A 260 -0.18 1.28 -31.50
C ASN A 260 -0.38 0.08 -30.59
N THR A 261 -0.78 -1.04 -31.16
CA THR A 261 -0.84 -2.34 -30.47
C THR A 261 0.51 -2.63 -29.81
N GLY A 262 0.48 -3.02 -28.56
CA GLY A 262 1.68 -3.29 -27.78
C GLY A 262 2.19 -2.12 -26.95
N GLU A 263 1.78 -0.89 -27.22
CA GLU A 263 2.28 0.29 -26.52
C GLU A 263 1.52 0.57 -25.22
N VAL A 264 2.21 1.23 -24.29
CA VAL A 264 1.68 1.83 -23.07
C VAL A 264 1.74 3.34 -23.21
N GLY A 265 0.64 4.03 -22.88
CA GLY A 265 0.60 5.47 -22.97
C GLY A 265 -0.56 6.07 -22.17
N TRP A 266 -0.59 7.39 -22.10
CA TRP A 266 -1.65 8.12 -21.43
C TRP A 266 -2.65 8.68 -22.45
N VAL A 267 -3.93 8.79 -22.03
CA VAL A 267 -5.02 9.33 -22.82
C VAL A 267 -5.86 10.30 -21.99
N VAL A 268 -6.25 11.40 -22.63
CA VAL A 268 -7.17 12.41 -22.09
C VAL A 268 -8.39 12.48 -22.98
N CYS A 269 -9.57 12.30 -22.39
CA CYS A 269 -10.83 12.26 -23.09
C CYS A 269 -11.85 13.29 -22.57
N ALA A 270 -11.41 14.36 -21.89
CA ALA A 270 -12.25 15.37 -21.25
C ALA A 270 -13.34 14.77 -20.32
N ILE A 271 -13.04 13.65 -19.68
CA ILE A 271 -13.92 13.00 -18.70
C ILE A 271 -13.93 13.85 -17.44
N LYS A 272 -15.10 14.38 -17.08
CA LYS A 272 -15.27 15.20 -15.86
C LYS A 272 -15.80 14.37 -14.69
N ASP A 273 -16.46 13.27 -14.98
CA ASP A 273 -16.95 12.35 -13.97
C ASP A 273 -15.81 11.43 -13.52
N ILE A 274 -15.46 11.49 -12.24
CA ILE A 274 -14.42 10.69 -11.63
C ILE A 274 -14.63 9.18 -11.86
N LEU A 275 -15.88 8.72 -11.89
CA LEU A 275 -16.24 7.33 -12.15
C LEU A 275 -16.41 6.99 -13.63
N GLY A 276 -16.17 7.93 -14.53
CA GLY A 276 -16.40 7.77 -15.98
C GLY A 276 -15.46 6.81 -16.68
N ALA A 277 -14.25 6.56 -16.12
CA ALA A 277 -13.25 5.65 -16.66
C ALA A 277 -12.56 4.88 -15.52
N PRO A 278 -13.21 3.87 -14.94
CA PRO A 278 -12.66 3.11 -13.82
C PRO A 278 -11.44 2.29 -14.25
N VAL A 279 -10.48 2.17 -13.34
CA VAL A 279 -9.29 1.35 -13.52
C VAL A 279 -9.68 -0.13 -13.72
N GLY A 280 -9.02 -0.80 -14.64
CA GLY A 280 -9.32 -2.18 -15.04
C GLY A 280 -10.41 -2.32 -16.11
N ASP A 281 -10.97 -1.20 -16.58
CA ASP A 281 -11.95 -1.22 -17.67
C ASP A 281 -11.29 -1.26 -19.05
N THR A 282 -12.08 -1.58 -20.05
CA THR A 282 -11.65 -1.67 -21.45
C THR A 282 -12.19 -0.48 -22.24
N LEU A 283 -11.28 0.23 -22.92
CA LEU A 283 -11.64 1.21 -23.95
C LEU A 283 -11.73 0.54 -25.31
N THR A 284 -12.77 0.89 -26.07
CA THR A 284 -12.97 0.42 -27.44
C THR A 284 -13.46 1.56 -28.34
N HIS A 285 -13.40 1.41 -29.67
CA HIS A 285 -13.99 2.38 -30.57
C HIS A 285 -15.52 2.34 -30.51
N GLN A 286 -16.17 3.50 -30.54
CA GLN A 286 -17.64 3.56 -30.53
C GLN A 286 -18.27 2.94 -31.79
N HIS A 287 -17.63 3.12 -32.95
CA HIS A 287 -18.16 2.67 -34.23
C HIS A 287 -17.84 1.22 -34.57
N ASN A 288 -16.76 0.69 -34.01
CA ASN A 288 -16.33 -0.71 -34.19
C ASN A 288 -15.92 -1.28 -32.82
N PRO A 289 -16.90 -1.53 -31.93
CA PRO A 289 -16.60 -1.98 -30.59
C PRO A 289 -16.10 -3.42 -30.57
N ALA A 290 -15.16 -3.71 -29.70
CA ALA A 290 -14.74 -5.08 -29.41
C ALA A 290 -15.90 -5.88 -28.79
N SER A 291 -15.95 -7.17 -29.08
CA SER A 291 -17.00 -8.07 -28.59
C SER A 291 -16.86 -8.47 -27.13
N HIS A 292 -15.64 -8.42 -26.59
CA HIS A 292 -15.30 -8.86 -25.24
C HIS A 292 -14.48 -7.78 -24.52
N VAL A 293 -14.71 -7.65 -23.20
CA VAL A 293 -13.86 -6.86 -22.32
C VAL A 293 -12.56 -7.62 -22.07
N LEU A 294 -11.48 -6.88 -21.85
CA LEU A 294 -10.25 -7.47 -21.32
C LEU A 294 -10.46 -7.91 -19.88
N PRO A 295 -9.72 -8.93 -19.38
CA PRO A 295 -9.74 -9.26 -17.97
C PRO A 295 -9.39 -8.02 -17.15
N GLY A 296 -10.32 -7.58 -16.31
CA GLY A 296 -10.12 -6.47 -15.39
C GLY A 296 -9.42 -6.93 -14.11
N PHE A 297 -9.22 -5.99 -13.19
CA PHE A 297 -8.60 -6.29 -11.91
C PHE A 297 -9.62 -6.81 -10.89
N LYS A 298 -9.19 -7.77 -10.05
CA LYS A 298 -10.00 -8.24 -8.93
C LYS A 298 -10.16 -7.08 -7.93
N LYS A 299 -11.40 -6.82 -7.50
CA LYS A 299 -11.63 -5.86 -6.41
C LYS A 299 -11.00 -6.39 -5.13
N VAL A 300 -10.08 -5.64 -4.58
CA VAL A 300 -9.45 -5.98 -3.30
C VAL A 300 -10.33 -5.46 -2.17
N LYS A 301 -10.52 -6.29 -1.14
CA LYS A 301 -11.25 -5.87 0.05
C LYS A 301 -10.28 -5.21 1.03
N PRO A 302 -10.65 -4.06 1.61
CA PRO A 302 -9.85 -3.46 2.66
C PRO A 302 -9.62 -4.41 3.84
N GLN A 303 -8.42 -4.33 4.42
CA GLN A 303 -8.01 -5.12 5.58
C GLN A 303 -8.07 -4.30 6.88
N VAL A 304 -7.85 -2.99 6.75
CA VAL A 304 -7.76 -2.04 7.86
C VAL A 304 -8.78 -0.94 7.66
N TYR A 305 -9.45 -0.54 8.74
CA TYR A 305 -10.44 0.53 8.71
C TYR A 305 -10.12 1.58 9.76
N ALA A 306 -10.25 2.85 9.39
CA ALA A 306 -10.16 3.97 10.33
C ALA A 306 -11.17 5.06 9.96
N GLY A 307 -11.64 5.79 10.95
CA GLY A 307 -12.41 7.00 10.74
C GLY A 307 -11.46 8.17 10.54
N LEU A 308 -11.66 8.94 9.47
CA LEU A 308 -10.97 10.19 9.20
C LEU A 308 -11.96 11.34 9.36
N PHE A 309 -11.60 12.35 10.15
CA PHE A 309 -12.46 13.48 10.49
C PHE A 309 -11.69 14.78 10.28
N PRO A 310 -12.26 15.79 9.59
CA PRO A 310 -11.62 17.09 9.50
C PRO A 310 -11.63 17.79 10.86
N VAL A 311 -10.56 18.52 11.19
CA VAL A 311 -10.47 19.29 12.44
C VAL A 311 -11.52 20.41 12.43
N SER A 312 -11.73 21.05 11.28
CA SER A 312 -12.82 22.03 11.09
C SER A 312 -14.00 21.40 10.35
N SER A 313 -15.22 21.59 10.85
CA SER A 313 -16.44 21.14 10.18
C SER A 313 -16.65 21.78 8.80
N ASP A 314 -16.06 22.97 8.57
CA ASP A 314 -16.18 23.69 7.29
C ASP A 314 -15.41 22.99 6.17
N ASP A 315 -14.43 22.16 6.50
CA ASP A 315 -13.61 21.43 5.52
C ASP A 315 -14.25 20.12 5.04
N TYR A 316 -15.42 19.74 5.55
CA TYR A 316 -16.08 18.47 5.21
C TYR A 316 -16.32 18.28 3.70
N GLU A 317 -16.81 19.31 3.01
CA GLU A 317 -17.06 19.25 1.56
C GLU A 317 -15.75 19.15 0.75
N ALA A 318 -14.72 19.93 1.13
CA ALA A 318 -13.40 19.86 0.54
C ALA A 318 -12.77 18.46 0.75
N PHE A 319 -12.95 17.90 1.93
CA PHE A 319 -12.48 16.56 2.27
C PHE A 319 -13.19 15.47 1.43
N ARG A 320 -14.51 15.57 1.26
CA ARG A 320 -15.27 14.64 0.39
C ARG A 320 -14.75 14.67 -1.05
N ASP A 321 -14.52 15.87 -1.58
CA ASP A 321 -14.02 16.05 -2.94
C ASP A 321 -12.57 15.53 -3.10
N ALA A 322 -11.73 15.73 -2.08
CA ALA A 322 -10.37 15.20 -2.03
C ALA A 322 -10.36 13.67 -2.03
N LEU A 323 -11.19 13.03 -1.19
CA LEU A 323 -11.36 11.57 -1.17
C LEU A 323 -11.83 11.03 -2.53
N GLY A 324 -12.78 11.72 -3.18
CA GLY A 324 -13.25 11.34 -4.51
C GLY A 324 -12.12 11.35 -5.55
N LYS A 325 -11.30 12.40 -5.58
CA LYS A 325 -10.14 12.51 -6.48
C LYS A 325 -9.07 11.46 -6.17
N LEU A 326 -8.82 11.24 -4.88
CA LEU A 326 -7.82 10.27 -4.43
C LEU A 326 -8.24 8.83 -4.75
N SER A 327 -9.53 8.49 -4.61
CA SER A 327 -10.05 7.15 -4.92
C SER A 327 -10.01 6.81 -6.42
N LEU A 328 -10.00 7.81 -7.31
CA LEU A 328 -9.73 7.58 -8.72
C LEU A 328 -8.29 7.11 -8.94
N ASN A 329 -7.36 7.73 -8.22
CA ASN A 329 -5.94 7.43 -8.28
C ASN A 329 -5.59 6.13 -7.55
N ASP A 330 -6.31 5.83 -6.48
CA ASP A 330 -6.15 4.64 -5.66
C ASP A 330 -7.49 3.87 -5.58
N ALA A 331 -7.68 2.93 -6.48
CA ALA A 331 -8.90 2.14 -6.58
C ALA A 331 -9.06 1.13 -5.42
N SER A 332 -8.07 0.99 -4.55
CA SER A 332 -8.14 0.18 -3.33
C SER A 332 -8.71 0.93 -2.13
N LEU A 333 -8.74 2.26 -2.19
CA LEU A 333 -9.33 3.11 -1.16
C LEU A 333 -10.85 2.98 -1.16
N PHE A 334 -11.39 2.52 -0.06
CA PHE A 334 -12.83 2.52 0.22
C PHE A 334 -13.17 3.64 1.20
N TYR A 335 -14.29 4.34 1.02
CA TYR A 335 -14.76 5.30 2.00
C TYR A 335 -16.29 5.41 2.00
N GLU A 336 -16.85 5.65 3.18
CA GLU A 336 -18.27 5.92 3.38
C GLU A 336 -18.45 7.01 4.45
N PRO A 337 -19.52 7.81 4.40
CA PRO A 337 -19.79 8.81 5.44
C PRO A 337 -19.92 8.18 6.83
N GLU A 338 -19.25 8.79 7.80
CA GLU A 338 -19.32 8.41 9.22
C GLU A 338 -19.66 9.65 10.08
N ASN A 339 -20.42 9.44 11.15
CA ASN A 339 -20.72 10.47 12.12
C ASN A 339 -20.32 10.02 13.52
N SER A 340 -19.43 10.76 14.16
CA SER A 340 -19.00 10.56 15.53
C SER A 340 -19.63 11.62 16.44
N THR A 341 -20.10 11.21 17.61
CA THR A 341 -20.62 12.14 18.61
C THR A 341 -19.54 13.07 19.16
N ALA A 342 -18.28 12.62 19.15
CA ALA A 342 -17.13 13.37 19.65
C ALA A 342 -16.46 14.24 18.56
N LEU A 343 -16.39 13.74 17.31
CA LEU A 343 -15.60 14.35 16.23
C LEU A 343 -16.46 14.99 15.12
N GLY A 344 -17.79 14.75 15.13
CA GLY A 344 -18.68 15.27 14.09
C GLY A 344 -18.72 14.42 12.83
N PHE A 345 -18.89 15.06 11.66
CA PHE A 345 -18.98 14.40 10.38
C PHE A 345 -17.60 14.13 9.80
N GLY A 346 -17.42 12.92 9.28
CA GLY A 346 -16.19 12.45 8.63
C GLY A 346 -16.47 11.28 7.71
N PHE A 347 -15.46 10.47 7.46
CA PHE A 347 -15.57 9.28 6.62
C PHE A 347 -14.91 8.08 7.29
N ARG A 348 -15.60 6.95 7.22
CA ARG A 348 -15.01 5.64 7.49
C ARG A 348 -14.27 5.19 6.25
N CYS A 349 -12.95 5.04 6.36
CA CYS A 349 -12.09 4.66 5.26
C CYS A 349 -11.55 3.24 5.47
N GLY A 350 -11.44 2.49 4.38
CA GLY A 350 -10.86 1.16 4.33
C GLY A 350 -9.58 1.17 3.50
N PHE A 351 -8.54 0.50 4.02
CA PHE A 351 -7.17 0.49 3.51
C PHE A 351 -6.65 -0.94 3.37
N LEU A 352 -5.63 -1.14 2.56
CA LEU A 352 -4.98 -2.44 2.40
C LEU A 352 -4.11 -2.81 3.62
N GLY A 353 -3.50 -1.82 4.27
CA GLY A 353 -2.68 -1.99 5.46
C GLY A 353 -2.44 -0.67 6.18
N LEU A 354 -1.60 -0.67 7.21
CA LEU A 354 -1.26 0.55 7.98
C LEU A 354 -0.47 1.56 7.17
N LEU A 355 0.53 1.13 6.44
CA LEU A 355 1.33 2.03 5.61
C LEU A 355 0.47 2.71 4.55
N HIS A 356 -0.46 1.97 3.95
CA HIS A 356 -1.43 2.53 3.01
C HIS A 356 -2.29 3.61 3.70
N MET A 357 -2.78 3.36 4.92
CA MET A 357 -3.57 4.33 5.70
C MET A 357 -2.76 5.61 5.98
N GLU A 358 -1.53 5.49 6.44
CA GLU A 358 -0.66 6.63 6.72
C GLU A 358 -0.39 7.47 5.47
N ILE A 359 -0.11 6.81 4.34
CA ILE A 359 0.15 7.49 3.08
C ILE A 359 -1.09 8.22 2.58
N ILE A 360 -2.28 7.61 2.64
CA ILE A 360 -3.53 8.28 2.27
C ILE A 360 -3.79 9.49 3.15
N GLN A 361 -3.57 9.39 4.46
CA GLN A 361 -3.70 10.52 5.37
C GLN A 361 -2.72 11.64 5.02
N GLU A 362 -1.43 11.34 4.87
CA GLU A 362 -0.42 12.36 4.52
C GLU A 362 -0.68 13.00 3.15
N ARG A 363 -1.17 12.24 2.16
CA ARG A 363 -1.57 12.79 0.87
C ARG A 363 -2.75 13.75 0.99
N LEU A 364 -3.77 13.41 1.78
CA LEU A 364 -4.91 14.29 2.05
C LEU A 364 -4.46 15.59 2.72
N GLU A 365 -3.54 15.50 3.68
CA GLU A 365 -3.00 16.66 4.40
C GLU A 365 -2.12 17.54 3.50
N ARG A 366 -1.21 16.94 2.69
CA ARG A 366 -0.23 17.69 1.90
C ARG A 366 -0.75 18.14 0.53
N GLU A 367 -1.48 17.28 -0.20
CA GLU A 367 -1.95 17.58 -1.55
C GLU A 367 -3.22 18.43 -1.56
N TYR A 368 -4.04 18.33 -0.49
CA TYR A 368 -5.35 19.00 -0.40
C TYR A 368 -5.46 19.99 0.77
N ASP A 369 -4.37 20.20 1.52
CA ASP A 369 -4.30 21.18 2.64
C ASP A 369 -5.40 20.95 3.70
N LEU A 370 -5.59 19.69 4.10
CA LEU A 370 -6.59 19.26 5.07
C LEU A 370 -5.95 18.91 6.41
N ASP A 371 -6.50 19.42 7.51
CA ASP A 371 -6.14 18.98 8.86
C ASP A 371 -7.09 17.86 9.29
N LEU A 372 -6.55 16.66 9.53
CA LEU A 372 -7.35 15.46 9.78
C LEU A 372 -7.08 14.85 11.16
N ILE A 373 -8.13 14.30 11.77
CA ILE A 373 -8.06 13.44 12.95
C ILE A 373 -8.35 12.02 12.51
N THR A 374 -7.42 11.09 12.79
CA THR A 374 -7.58 9.67 12.50
C THR A 374 -7.91 8.90 13.75
N THR A 375 -8.95 8.07 13.73
CA THR A 375 -9.26 7.12 14.80
C THR A 375 -8.30 5.94 14.78
N ALA A 376 -8.23 5.20 15.89
CA ALA A 376 -7.43 3.98 15.93
C ALA A 376 -7.82 3.00 14.81
N PRO A 377 -6.85 2.39 14.10
CA PRO A 377 -7.14 1.43 13.07
C PRO A 377 -7.81 0.17 13.65
N THR A 378 -8.78 -0.36 12.91
CA THR A 378 -9.51 -1.57 13.26
C THR A 378 -9.55 -2.51 12.07
N VAL A 379 -9.83 -3.80 12.35
CA VAL A 379 -10.10 -4.81 11.32
C VAL A 379 -11.61 -5.05 11.24
N ILE A 380 -12.05 -5.72 10.18
CA ILE A 380 -13.46 -6.12 10.03
C ILE A 380 -13.72 -7.39 10.85
N TYR A 381 -14.78 -7.40 11.64
CA TYR A 381 -15.25 -8.58 12.40
C TYR A 381 -16.52 -9.12 11.76
N GLU A 382 -16.67 -10.43 11.75
CA GLU A 382 -17.91 -11.10 11.37
C GLU A 382 -18.68 -11.43 12.66
N VAL A 383 -19.88 -10.90 12.79
CA VAL A 383 -20.73 -11.07 13.98
C VAL A 383 -21.99 -11.84 13.61
N GLU A 384 -22.16 -13.00 14.21
CA GLU A 384 -23.38 -13.78 14.11
C GLU A 384 -24.36 -13.34 15.21
N MET A 385 -25.52 -12.91 14.79
CA MET A 385 -26.58 -12.47 15.68
C MET A 385 -27.39 -13.64 16.20
N THR A 386 -28.07 -13.48 17.35
CA THR A 386 -28.93 -14.52 17.93
C THR A 386 -30.12 -14.92 17.03
N ASN A 387 -30.47 -14.10 16.05
CA ASN A 387 -31.46 -14.42 15.02
C ASN A 387 -30.90 -15.18 13.81
N GLY A 388 -29.59 -15.50 13.81
CA GLY A 388 -28.90 -16.18 12.72
C GLY A 388 -28.43 -15.28 11.57
N GLU A 389 -28.62 -13.96 11.68
CA GLU A 389 -28.09 -12.99 10.72
C GLU A 389 -26.60 -12.75 10.96
N VAL A 390 -25.82 -12.66 9.87
CA VAL A 390 -24.39 -12.36 9.93
C VAL A 390 -24.16 -10.90 9.49
N VAL A 391 -23.53 -10.13 10.35
CA VAL A 391 -23.23 -8.71 10.14
C VAL A 391 -21.72 -8.50 10.18
N TYR A 392 -21.19 -7.68 9.26
CA TYR A 392 -19.79 -7.29 9.27
C TYR A 392 -19.62 -5.95 10.00
N VAL A 393 -18.71 -5.94 10.96
CA VAL A 393 -18.45 -4.79 11.84
C VAL A 393 -17.03 -4.30 11.62
N ASP A 394 -16.91 -3.11 11.07
CA ASP A 394 -15.65 -2.42 10.76
C ASP A 394 -15.31 -1.29 11.75
N SER A 395 -16.25 -0.96 12.65
CA SER A 395 -16.11 0.08 13.67
C SER A 395 -16.64 -0.40 15.02
N PRO A 396 -15.98 -0.09 16.14
CA PRO A 396 -16.49 -0.41 17.47
C PRO A 396 -17.88 0.18 17.76
N SER A 397 -18.21 1.31 17.13
CA SER A 397 -19.52 1.96 17.28
C SER A 397 -20.66 1.18 16.63
N LYS A 398 -20.36 0.41 15.57
CA LYS A 398 -21.32 -0.44 14.84
C LYS A 398 -21.56 -1.80 15.52
N LEU A 399 -20.79 -2.15 16.57
CA LEU A 399 -20.97 -3.45 17.26
C LEU A 399 -22.34 -3.51 17.92
N PRO A 400 -23.15 -4.54 17.58
CA PRO A 400 -24.47 -4.73 18.21
C PRO A 400 -24.38 -4.89 19.71
N PRO A 401 -25.49 -4.67 20.46
CA PRO A 401 -25.55 -4.98 21.89
C PRO A 401 -25.22 -6.45 22.17
N LEU A 402 -24.41 -6.72 23.18
CA LEU A 402 -23.92 -8.07 23.52
C LEU A 402 -25.02 -9.12 23.65
N ASN A 403 -26.22 -8.74 24.10
CA ASN A 403 -27.36 -9.64 24.25
C ASN A 403 -27.89 -10.17 22.90
N ASN A 404 -27.59 -9.51 21.80
CA ASN A 404 -28.04 -9.87 20.47
C ASN A 404 -26.96 -10.62 19.67
N ILE A 405 -25.78 -10.81 20.24
CA ILE A 405 -24.65 -11.49 19.59
C ILE A 405 -24.62 -12.94 20.04
N ALA A 406 -24.60 -13.86 19.07
CA ALA A 406 -24.36 -15.27 19.31
C ALA A 406 -22.86 -15.58 19.30
N GLU A 407 -22.12 -15.07 18.31
CA GLU A 407 -20.69 -15.30 18.15
C GLU A 407 -20.01 -14.12 17.46
N ILE A 408 -18.78 -13.82 17.85
CA ILE A 408 -17.90 -12.86 17.13
C ILE A 408 -16.75 -13.64 16.54
N ARG A 409 -16.48 -13.42 15.25
CA ARG A 409 -15.35 -14.01 14.53
C ARG A 409 -14.38 -12.93 14.13
N GLU A 410 -13.11 -13.11 14.51
CA GLU A 410 -12.02 -12.24 14.09
C GLU A 410 -11.39 -12.72 12.78
N PRO A 411 -10.88 -11.82 11.92
CA PRO A 411 -10.15 -12.20 10.72
C PRO A 411 -8.76 -12.73 11.10
N ILE A 412 -8.40 -13.86 10.50
CA ILE A 412 -7.08 -14.49 10.65
C ILE A 412 -6.26 -14.21 9.40
N ALA A 413 -5.05 -13.72 9.61
CA ALA A 413 -4.04 -13.57 8.58
C ALA A 413 -3.17 -14.83 8.48
N GLU A 414 -2.84 -15.21 7.27
CA GLU A 414 -1.74 -16.12 6.98
C GLU A 414 -0.48 -15.26 6.79
N CYS A 415 0.47 -15.44 7.68
CA CYS A 415 1.71 -14.67 7.72
C CYS A 415 2.86 -15.56 7.25
N ASN A 416 3.48 -15.22 6.14
CA ASN A 416 4.66 -15.87 5.60
C ASN A 416 5.89 -15.01 5.92
N MET A 417 6.84 -15.59 6.62
CA MET A 417 8.04 -14.89 7.09
C MET A 417 9.28 -15.64 6.62
N LEU A 418 10.28 -14.90 6.13
CA LEU A 418 11.64 -15.41 5.96
C LEU A 418 12.51 -14.87 7.07
N VAL A 419 13.14 -15.77 7.82
CA VAL A 419 13.86 -15.45 9.05
C VAL A 419 15.21 -16.15 9.07
N PRO A 420 16.33 -15.43 9.28
CA PRO A 420 17.63 -16.08 9.52
C PRO A 420 17.59 -16.96 10.77
N GLN A 421 18.28 -18.09 10.73
CA GLN A 421 18.29 -19.11 11.78
C GLN A 421 18.60 -18.55 13.18
N GLU A 422 19.47 -17.54 13.27
CA GLU A 422 19.87 -16.92 14.54
C GLU A 422 18.71 -16.20 15.27
N PHE A 423 17.69 -15.71 14.54
CA PHE A 423 16.54 -14.98 15.09
C PHE A 423 15.30 -15.85 15.28
N LEU A 424 15.33 -17.13 14.86
CA LEU A 424 14.18 -18.02 14.86
C LEU A 424 13.46 -18.06 16.21
N GLY A 425 14.18 -18.28 17.31
CA GLY A 425 13.58 -18.40 18.64
C GLY A 425 12.86 -17.12 19.09
N ASN A 426 13.41 -15.97 18.77
CA ASN A 426 12.82 -14.67 19.11
C ASN A 426 11.55 -14.41 18.31
N VAL A 427 11.56 -14.75 17.02
CA VAL A 427 10.39 -14.59 16.13
C VAL A 427 9.27 -15.54 16.53
N ILE A 428 9.58 -16.80 16.86
CA ILE A 428 8.58 -17.75 17.39
C ILE A 428 7.94 -17.19 18.66
N THR A 429 8.73 -16.66 19.59
CA THR A 429 8.22 -16.05 20.82
C THR A 429 7.25 -14.90 20.50
N LEU A 430 7.64 -14.00 19.59
CA LEU A 430 6.78 -12.90 19.14
C LEU A 430 5.44 -13.41 18.55
N CYS A 431 5.49 -14.43 17.69
CA CYS A 431 4.28 -15.01 17.10
C CYS A 431 3.33 -15.60 18.16
N VAL A 432 3.88 -16.29 19.15
CA VAL A 432 3.09 -16.85 20.26
C VAL A 432 2.47 -15.74 21.13
N GLU A 433 3.22 -14.68 21.45
CA GLU A 433 2.69 -13.50 22.17
C GLU A 433 1.49 -12.86 21.43
N LYS A 434 1.51 -12.92 20.09
CA LYS A 434 0.45 -12.41 19.22
C LYS A 434 -0.64 -13.44 18.88
N ARG A 435 -0.78 -14.47 19.69
CA ARG A 435 -1.77 -15.56 19.54
C ARG A 435 -1.63 -16.33 18.22
N GLY A 436 -0.42 -16.32 17.63
CA GLY A 436 -0.13 -17.00 16.37
C GLY A 436 -0.05 -18.53 16.53
N VAL A 437 -0.54 -19.22 15.52
CA VAL A 437 -0.46 -20.69 15.40
C VAL A 437 0.45 -21.03 14.21
N GLN A 438 1.53 -21.76 14.47
CA GLN A 438 2.43 -22.21 13.40
C GLN A 438 1.76 -23.27 12.54
N THR A 439 1.76 -23.06 11.23
CA THR A 439 1.20 -24.01 10.26
C THR A 439 2.28 -24.70 9.44
N ASN A 440 3.37 -24.00 9.13
CA ASN A 440 4.49 -24.57 8.37
C ASN A 440 5.84 -23.97 8.80
N MET A 441 6.91 -24.76 8.59
CA MET A 441 8.29 -24.31 8.76
C MET A 441 9.18 -25.12 7.83
N VAL A 442 9.91 -24.43 6.95
CA VAL A 442 10.82 -25.03 5.98
C VAL A 442 12.19 -24.37 6.09
N TYR A 443 13.23 -25.17 6.06
CA TYR A 443 14.62 -24.70 6.09
C TYR A 443 15.14 -24.58 4.66
N HIS A 444 15.65 -23.39 4.31
CA HIS A 444 16.34 -23.09 3.05
C HIS A 444 17.75 -22.57 3.40
N GLY A 445 18.72 -23.48 3.53
CA GLY A 445 20.06 -23.10 3.95
C GLY A 445 20.09 -22.36 5.27
N ASN A 446 20.49 -21.08 5.26
CA ASN A 446 20.55 -20.20 6.44
C ASN A 446 19.24 -19.44 6.71
N GLN A 447 18.28 -19.50 5.80
CA GLN A 447 16.96 -18.88 5.92
C GLN A 447 15.92 -19.93 6.32
N ILE A 448 14.91 -19.51 7.06
CA ILE A 448 13.80 -20.36 7.47
C ILE A 448 12.51 -19.69 7.04
N ALA A 449 11.74 -20.39 6.20
CA ALA A 449 10.39 -19.97 5.84
C ALA A 449 9.42 -20.43 6.91
N LEU A 450 8.78 -19.48 7.59
CA LEU A 450 7.78 -19.70 8.62
C LEU A 450 6.42 -19.28 8.12
N THR A 451 5.41 -20.13 8.28
CA THR A 451 4.01 -19.76 8.05
C THR A 451 3.24 -19.85 9.35
N TYR A 452 2.61 -18.75 9.73
CA TYR A 452 1.79 -18.62 10.92
C TYR A 452 0.39 -18.12 10.57
N GLU A 453 -0.61 -18.59 11.28
CA GLU A 453 -1.93 -17.98 11.33
C GLU A 453 -1.98 -17.05 12.55
N ILE A 454 -2.11 -15.76 12.31
CA ILE A 454 -2.13 -14.72 13.36
C ILE A 454 -3.41 -13.89 13.20
N PRO A 455 -4.12 -13.56 14.30
CA PRO A 455 -5.25 -12.63 14.21
C PRO A 455 -4.85 -11.32 13.53
N MET A 456 -5.60 -10.90 12.51
CA MET A 456 -5.29 -9.72 11.70
C MET A 456 -5.15 -8.46 12.56
N GLY A 457 -5.98 -8.31 13.60
CA GLY A 457 -5.88 -7.19 14.52
C GLY A 457 -4.56 -7.09 15.28
N GLU A 458 -3.87 -8.22 15.50
CA GLU A 458 -2.54 -8.23 16.13
C GLU A 458 -1.43 -7.94 15.10
N VAL A 459 -1.63 -8.33 13.84
CA VAL A 459 -0.69 -8.06 12.74
C VAL A 459 -0.67 -6.56 12.43
N VAL A 460 -1.84 -5.97 12.28
CA VAL A 460 -2.02 -4.57 11.88
C VAL A 460 -1.46 -3.58 12.92
N LEU A 461 -1.48 -3.89 14.21
CA LEU A 461 -1.12 -2.91 15.25
C LEU A 461 0.38 -2.61 15.32
N ASP A 462 1.22 -3.63 15.54
CA ASP A 462 2.64 -3.43 15.85
C ASP A 462 3.55 -4.64 15.46
N PHE A 463 2.97 -5.64 14.80
CA PHE A 463 3.70 -6.89 14.54
C PHE A 463 4.91 -6.68 13.62
N PHE A 464 4.76 -5.90 12.57
CA PHE A 464 5.83 -5.64 11.61
C PHE A 464 7.02 -4.95 12.28
N ASP A 465 6.77 -3.89 13.05
CA ASP A 465 7.82 -3.14 13.74
C ASP A 465 8.55 -4.00 14.79
N ARG A 466 7.76 -4.82 15.51
CA ARG A 466 8.33 -5.77 16.47
C ARG A 466 9.13 -6.88 15.79
N LEU A 467 8.68 -7.37 14.63
CA LEU A 467 9.39 -8.36 13.85
C LEU A 467 10.75 -7.81 13.38
N LYS A 468 10.75 -6.60 12.80
CA LYS A 468 11.97 -5.91 12.35
C LYS A 468 12.93 -5.64 13.52
N SER A 469 12.45 -5.13 14.65
CA SER A 469 13.28 -4.87 15.82
C SER A 469 13.86 -6.15 16.44
N THR A 470 13.06 -7.22 16.51
CA THR A 470 13.45 -8.52 17.09
C THR A 470 14.50 -9.25 16.24
N SER A 471 14.42 -9.07 14.92
CA SER A 471 15.34 -9.67 13.95
C SER A 471 16.45 -8.72 13.47
N ARG A 472 16.61 -7.55 14.09
CA ARG A 472 17.55 -6.50 13.66
C ARG A 472 17.38 -6.08 12.20
N GLY A 473 16.16 -6.13 11.69
CA GLY A 473 15.81 -5.78 10.32
C GLY A 473 15.90 -6.93 9.31
N TYR A 474 16.40 -8.09 9.68
CA TYR A 474 16.64 -9.20 8.75
C TYR A 474 15.42 -10.07 8.44
N ALA A 475 14.40 -10.11 9.29
CA ALA A 475 13.20 -10.87 8.99
C ALA A 475 12.27 -10.07 8.09
N SER A 476 11.70 -10.74 7.09
CA SER A 476 10.65 -10.20 6.21
C SER A 476 9.31 -10.86 6.48
N LEU A 477 8.24 -10.14 6.14
CA LEU A 477 6.85 -10.53 6.33
C LEU A 477 6.05 -10.24 5.07
N ASP A 478 5.29 -11.24 4.65
CA ASP A 478 4.14 -11.09 3.77
C ASP A 478 2.91 -11.65 4.48
N TYR A 479 1.75 -11.02 4.34
CA TYR A 479 0.53 -11.49 4.99
C TYR A 479 -0.71 -11.24 4.13
N GLY A 480 -1.70 -12.11 4.30
CA GLY A 480 -2.98 -11.99 3.61
C GLY A 480 -4.13 -12.53 4.45
N PHE A 481 -5.34 -12.06 4.17
CA PHE A 481 -6.53 -12.61 4.82
C PHE A 481 -6.73 -14.09 4.45
N LYS A 482 -6.95 -14.94 5.46
CA LYS A 482 -7.21 -16.37 5.27
C LYS A 482 -8.67 -16.74 5.51
N ARG A 483 -9.19 -16.47 6.71
CA ARG A 483 -10.56 -16.81 7.13
C ARG A 483 -10.99 -15.99 8.34
N PHE A 484 -12.27 -16.08 8.64
CA PHE A 484 -12.80 -15.68 9.96
C PHE A 484 -12.76 -16.86 10.92
N GLN A 485 -12.49 -16.58 12.20
CA GLN A 485 -12.44 -17.57 13.28
C GLN A 485 -13.10 -17.02 14.54
N ALA A 486 -13.91 -17.84 15.19
CA ALA A 486 -14.54 -17.51 16.46
C ALA A 486 -13.51 -17.14 17.53
N ALA A 487 -13.76 -16.03 18.24
CA ALA A 487 -12.90 -15.54 19.31
C ALA A 487 -13.70 -14.75 20.36
N ASP A 488 -13.22 -14.80 21.60
CA ASP A 488 -13.80 -14.06 22.73
C ASP A 488 -13.44 -12.56 22.64
N MET A 489 -14.09 -11.87 21.71
CA MET A 489 -13.87 -10.43 21.48
C MET A 489 -14.79 -9.60 22.36
N VAL A 490 -14.28 -8.50 22.89
CA VAL A 490 -15.04 -7.56 23.71
C VAL A 490 -14.80 -6.12 23.26
N ARG A 491 -15.84 -5.30 23.39
CA ARG A 491 -15.71 -3.85 23.19
C ARG A 491 -15.25 -3.20 24.50
N VAL A 492 -14.19 -2.42 24.43
CA VAL A 492 -13.69 -1.57 25.51
C VAL A 492 -14.08 -0.13 25.19
N ASP A 493 -14.93 0.44 26.03
CA ASP A 493 -15.33 1.85 25.96
C ASP A 493 -14.41 2.71 26.82
N ILE A 494 -14.03 3.86 26.30
CA ILE A 494 -13.31 4.88 27.08
C ILE A 494 -14.30 5.95 27.53
N MET A 495 -14.25 6.27 28.83
CA MET A 495 -15.07 7.29 29.43
C MET A 495 -14.21 8.40 30.03
N ILE A 496 -14.58 9.64 29.75
CA ILE A 496 -13.97 10.85 30.35
C ILE A 496 -15.02 11.55 31.20
N ASN A 497 -14.74 11.64 32.48
CA ASN A 497 -15.69 12.19 33.49
C ASN A 497 -17.09 11.53 33.47
N GLY A 498 -17.19 10.28 33.04
CA GLY A 498 -18.42 9.51 32.95
C GLY A 498 -19.06 9.48 31.57
N ASP A 499 -18.65 10.36 30.65
CA ASP A 499 -19.15 10.40 29.28
C ASP A 499 -18.33 9.47 28.38
N ARG A 500 -19.02 8.65 27.59
CA ARG A 500 -18.36 7.74 26.61
C ARG A 500 -17.87 8.52 25.41
N VAL A 501 -16.63 8.22 24.99
CA VAL A 501 -16.02 8.77 23.78
C VAL A 501 -15.98 7.66 22.73
N ASP A 502 -16.88 7.73 21.75
CA ASP A 502 -17.06 6.73 20.71
C ASP A 502 -15.80 6.54 19.84
N ALA A 503 -15.11 7.62 19.51
CA ALA A 503 -13.88 7.61 18.71
C ALA A 503 -12.69 6.88 19.37
N LEU A 504 -12.75 6.61 20.67
CA LEU A 504 -11.70 5.93 21.43
C LEU A 504 -12.07 4.49 21.82
N ALA A 505 -13.25 4.02 21.39
CA ALA A 505 -13.67 2.65 21.66
C ALA A 505 -12.82 1.65 20.85
N LEU A 506 -12.53 0.48 21.44
CA LEU A 506 -11.72 -0.58 20.84
C LEU A 506 -12.46 -1.92 20.88
N ILE A 507 -12.23 -2.78 19.88
CA ILE A 507 -12.59 -4.20 19.94
C ILE A 507 -11.30 -4.98 20.14
N VAL A 508 -11.20 -5.74 21.23
CA VAL A 508 -10.00 -6.48 21.62
C VAL A 508 -10.37 -7.85 22.19
N HIS A 509 -9.42 -8.78 22.15
CA HIS A 509 -9.61 -10.08 22.81
C HIS A 509 -9.77 -9.89 24.33
N LYS A 510 -10.69 -10.63 24.92
CA LYS A 510 -11.08 -10.50 26.33
C LYS A 510 -9.90 -10.57 27.29
N ASP A 511 -8.95 -11.47 27.05
CA ASP A 511 -7.77 -11.63 27.91
C ASP A 511 -6.83 -10.42 27.85
N ASN A 512 -6.77 -9.73 26.71
CA ASN A 512 -5.92 -8.56 26.49
C ASN A 512 -6.62 -7.24 26.92
N ALA A 513 -7.94 -7.25 27.11
CA ALA A 513 -8.72 -6.04 27.40
C ALA A 513 -8.25 -5.27 28.64
N PRO A 514 -7.89 -5.90 29.79
CA PRO A 514 -7.40 -5.17 30.96
C PRO A 514 -6.06 -4.47 30.71
N TYR A 515 -5.18 -5.10 29.92
CA TYR A 515 -3.85 -4.56 29.60
C TYR A 515 -3.98 -3.36 28.65
N ARG A 516 -4.70 -3.54 27.55
CA ARG A 516 -4.94 -2.49 26.55
C ARG A 516 -5.71 -1.31 27.15
N GLY A 517 -6.74 -1.59 27.97
CA GLY A 517 -7.48 -0.55 28.67
C GLY A 517 -6.62 0.27 29.62
N ARG A 518 -5.69 -0.37 30.36
CA ARG A 518 -4.77 0.32 31.26
C ARG A 518 -3.76 1.17 30.51
N GLU A 519 -3.13 0.61 29.49
CA GLU A 519 -2.16 1.30 28.62
C GLU A 519 -2.76 2.57 28.03
N LEU A 520 -3.96 2.47 27.46
CA LEU A 520 -4.65 3.61 26.86
C LEU A 520 -4.99 4.70 27.89
N VAL A 521 -5.54 4.31 29.03
CA VAL A 521 -5.90 5.24 30.11
C VAL A 521 -4.67 5.95 30.69
N GLU A 522 -3.52 5.24 30.82
CA GLU A 522 -2.27 5.83 31.28
C GLU A 522 -1.68 6.80 30.25
N LYS A 523 -1.67 6.44 28.98
CA LYS A 523 -1.21 7.31 27.90
C LYS A 523 -2.07 8.57 27.77
N MET A 524 -3.39 8.43 27.88
CA MET A 524 -4.30 9.58 27.90
C MET A 524 -4.05 10.50 29.10
N ARG A 525 -3.76 9.97 30.28
CA ARG A 525 -3.40 10.78 31.46
C ARG A 525 -2.15 11.62 31.22
N GLU A 526 -1.19 11.13 30.45
CA GLU A 526 0.04 11.85 30.12
C GLU A 526 -0.20 12.94 29.08
N LEU A 527 -1.05 12.66 28.08
CA LEU A 527 -1.32 13.56 26.97
C LEU A 527 -2.33 14.67 27.32
N ILE A 528 -3.34 14.37 28.15
CA ILE A 528 -4.35 15.37 28.52
C ILE A 528 -3.75 16.42 29.45
N PRO A 529 -3.73 17.72 29.08
CA PRO A 529 -3.22 18.78 29.91
C PRO A 529 -4.07 18.96 31.15
N ARG A 530 -3.43 19.29 32.30
CA ARG A 530 -4.13 19.54 33.54
C ARG A 530 -5.05 20.75 33.41
N GLN A 531 -6.29 20.59 33.85
CA GLN A 531 -7.31 21.63 33.90
C GLN A 531 -7.52 22.13 35.34
N GLN A 532 -8.48 23.02 35.56
CA GLN A 532 -8.84 23.52 36.88
C GLN A 532 -9.66 22.52 37.73
N PHE A 533 -10.05 21.38 37.12
CA PHE A 533 -10.79 20.29 37.74
C PHE A 533 -10.11 18.95 37.45
N ASP A 534 -10.42 17.93 38.23
CA ASP A 534 -9.92 16.59 38.04
C ASP A 534 -10.63 15.94 36.85
N ILE A 535 -9.86 15.29 35.93
CA ILE A 535 -10.41 14.56 34.81
C ILE A 535 -10.26 13.07 35.11
N ALA A 536 -11.38 12.37 35.27
CA ALA A 536 -11.41 10.94 35.45
C ALA A 536 -11.44 10.24 34.08
N ILE A 537 -10.46 9.38 33.80
CA ILE A 537 -10.37 8.58 32.60
C ILE A 537 -10.59 7.13 33.00
N GLN A 538 -11.52 6.44 32.34
CA GLN A 538 -11.90 5.08 32.68
C GLN A 538 -12.01 4.23 31.39
N ALA A 539 -11.52 3.00 31.43
CA ALA A 539 -11.80 1.98 30.43
C ALA A 539 -12.82 0.98 31.02
N ALA A 540 -13.85 0.65 30.27
CA ALA A 540 -14.91 -0.24 30.70
C ALA A 540 -15.35 -1.24 29.62
N ILE A 541 -15.76 -2.43 30.06
CA ILE A 541 -16.46 -3.42 29.23
C ILE A 541 -17.93 -3.40 29.68
N GLY A 542 -18.80 -2.88 28.83
CA GLY A 542 -20.20 -2.65 29.22
C GLY A 542 -20.30 -1.67 30.39
N ASN A 543 -20.70 -2.17 31.58
CA ASN A 543 -20.79 -1.39 32.82
C ASN A 543 -19.65 -1.68 33.81
N HIS A 544 -18.71 -2.57 33.47
CA HIS A 544 -17.60 -2.97 34.33
C HIS A 544 -16.34 -2.18 34.01
N ILE A 545 -15.86 -1.37 34.97
CA ILE A 545 -14.62 -0.61 34.82
C ILE A 545 -13.44 -1.53 35.02
N ILE A 546 -12.58 -1.64 33.98
CA ILE A 546 -11.37 -2.50 33.98
C ILE A 546 -10.09 -1.72 34.27
N ALA A 547 -10.07 -0.41 33.98
CA ALA A 547 -8.94 0.47 34.30
C ALA A 547 -9.43 1.88 34.61
N ARG A 548 -8.70 2.61 35.46
CA ARG A 548 -8.99 3.99 35.81
C ARG A 548 -7.72 4.78 36.09
N SER A 549 -7.68 6.01 35.59
CA SER A 549 -6.65 6.99 35.93
C SER A 549 -7.30 8.38 36.12
N THR A 550 -6.57 9.32 36.69
CA THR A 550 -7.07 10.66 36.91
C THR A 550 -6.01 11.70 36.63
N VAL A 551 -6.31 12.65 35.72
CA VAL A 551 -5.50 13.85 35.52
C VAL A 551 -5.88 14.84 36.64
N LYS A 552 -4.96 15.07 37.57
CA LYS A 552 -5.20 15.95 38.71
C LYS A 552 -5.26 17.41 38.28
N GLN A 553 -6.17 18.17 38.87
CA GLN A 553 -6.34 19.59 38.62
C GLN A 553 -5.06 20.40 38.85
N LEU A 554 -4.95 21.51 38.14
CA LEU A 554 -3.95 22.53 38.39
C LEU A 554 -4.28 23.22 39.73
N ARG A 555 -3.42 23.03 40.72
CA ARG A 555 -3.55 23.73 42.00
C ARG A 555 -2.55 24.88 42.06
N LYS A 556 -3.04 26.07 42.46
CA LYS A 556 -2.17 27.20 42.73
C LYS A 556 -1.26 26.84 43.89
N ASN A 557 0.03 27.10 43.78
CA ASN A 557 0.94 26.91 44.90
C ASN A 557 0.69 27.97 45.97
N VAL A 558 -0.27 27.67 46.88
CA VAL A 558 -0.65 28.57 47.96
C VAL A 558 0.44 28.70 49.02
N LEU A 559 1.42 27.81 49.03
CA LEU A 559 2.56 27.82 49.94
C LEU A 559 3.75 28.65 49.43
N ALA A 560 3.77 29.07 48.17
CA ALA A 560 4.89 29.82 47.57
C ALA A 560 5.19 31.15 48.31
N LYS A 561 4.18 31.74 48.97
CA LYS A 561 4.32 32.98 49.76
C LYS A 561 4.45 32.74 51.28
N CYS A 562 4.59 31.48 51.70
CA CYS A 562 4.76 31.14 53.14
C CYS A 562 6.24 31.09 53.46
N TYR A 563 6.76 32.08 54.13
CA TYR A 563 8.14 32.13 54.65
C TYR A 563 8.27 31.26 55.88
N GLY A 564 9.40 30.50 56.01
CA GLY A 564 9.86 29.80 57.21
C GLY A 564 8.91 28.73 57.75
N GLY A 565 9.10 28.31 58.99
CA GLY A 565 8.54 27.14 59.64
C GLY A 565 7.09 27.21 60.12
N ASP A 566 6.22 28.13 59.64
CA ASP A 566 4.82 28.20 60.06
C ASP A 566 3.97 27.04 59.45
N VAL A 567 4.07 25.89 60.11
CA VAL A 567 3.36 24.65 59.76
C VAL A 567 1.84 24.81 59.90
N SER A 568 1.38 25.59 60.86
CA SER A 568 -0.06 25.79 61.11
C SER A 568 -0.71 26.58 59.98
N ARG A 569 -0.07 27.63 59.49
CA ARG A 569 -0.54 28.43 58.36
C ARG A 569 -0.51 27.65 57.07
N LYS A 570 0.54 26.84 56.85
CA LYS A 570 0.65 25.94 55.71
C LYS A 570 -0.48 24.91 55.66
N LYS A 571 -0.76 24.26 56.79
CA LYS A 571 -1.89 23.33 56.93
C LYS A 571 -3.24 23.99 56.65
N LYS A 572 -3.48 25.18 57.21
CA LYS A 572 -4.74 25.93 57.05
C LYS A 572 -4.96 26.37 55.61
N LEU A 573 -3.90 26.81 54.90
CA LEU A 573 -3.96 27.17 53.49
C LEU A 573 -4.20 25.95 52.58
N LEU A 574 -3.58 24.81 52.89
CA LEU A 574 -3.80 23.56 52.13
C LEU A 574 -5.23 23.01 52.37
N GLN A 575 -5.74 23.13 53.61
CA GLN A 575 -7.10 22.70 53.91
C GLN A 575 -8.13 23.57 53.19
N LYS A 576 -7.96 24.90 53.18
CA LYS A 576 -8.82 25.83 52.45
C LYS A 576 -8.74 25.65 50.92
N GLN A 577 -7.66 25.13 50.39
CA GLN A 577 -7.53 24.78 48.99
C GLN A 577 -8.20 23.43 48.64
N LYS A 578 -8.37 22.58 49.65
CA LYS A 578 -8.98 21.26 49.50
C LYS A 578 -10.51 21.31 49.52
N GLU A 579 -11.08 22.27 50.28
CA GLU A 579 -12.49 22.65 50.28
C GLU A 579 -12.83 23.44 49.00
#